data_d4bcdcd273ec85053804f21ab080c2b4
#
_entry.id   d4bcdcd273ec85053804f21ab080c2b4
#
_cell.length_a   1.000
_cell.length_b   1.000
_cell.length_c   1.000
_cell.angle_alpha   90.00
_cell.angle_beta   90.00
_cell.angle_gamma   90.00
#
_symmetry.space_group_name_H-M   'P 1'
#
loop_
_entity.id
_entity.type
_entity.pdbx_description
1 polymer ?
#
loop_
_entity_poly.entity_id
_entity_poly.type
_entity_poly.pdbx_seq_one_letter_code
_entity_poly.pdbx_strand_id
1 'polypeptide(L)'
;MRKYRNIYIVLNLIFSLMLGACSDFLEESSQDETIPTTTTDYSELLMMYMYKTSKYNYNVLYYLDDDLKVNESKLPTGDYIWGPAALIRTFTWQPDMWELENGASPDDGYEYTYTQIMGINAVLDGVGDAVGTQRDRDLIRAEALGLRAFGYFRIVNMFGEPYNYNKKALGVPLKLTAALVENGIARSTVEEVYNQIVADLEEASKLFAKHPKTRGNYRLNGTTVDILLARAYLYMEEY
;
A
#
# COMPACT_ATOMS: atom_id res chain seq x y z
N MET A 1 -69.95 -15.50 -2.25
CA MET A 1 -68.89 -14.64 -2.86
C MET A 1 -68.04 -13.92 -1.81
N ARG A 2 -68.45 -13.53 -0.63
CA ARG A 2 -67.67 -12.83 0.41
C ARG A 2 -66.52 -13.66 1.01
N LYS A 3 -66.66 -14.99 1.13
CA LYS A 3 -65.71 -15.92 1.75
C LYS A 3 -64.43 -16.09 0.91
N TYR A 4 -64.54 -16.10 -0.42
CA TYR A 4 -63.38 -16.25 -1.33
C TYR A 4 -62.60 -14.93 -1.49
N ARG A 5 -63.23 -13.78 -1.35
CA ARG A 5 -62.56 -12.48 -1.41
C ARG A 5 -61.49 -12.31 -0.32
N ASN A 6 -61.74 -12.79 0.86
CA ASN A 6 -60.79 -12.73 1.97
C ASN A 6 -59.60 -13.70 1.74
N ILE A 7 -59.83 -14.85 1.11
CA ILE A 7 -58.76 -15.79 0.76
C ILE A 7 -57.83 -15.21 -0.30
N TYR A 8 -58.36 -14.53 -1.32
CA TYR A 8 -57.51 -13.84 -2.33
C TYR A 8 -56.73 -12.68 -1.74
N ILE A 9 -57.24 -11.94 -0.80
CA ILE A 9 -56.53 -10.87 -0.11
C ILE A 9 -55.37 -11.43 0.72
N VAL A 10 -55.58 -12.50 1.46
CA VAL A 10 -54.53 -13.16 2.25
C VAL A 10 -53.47 -13.77 1.34
N LEU A 11 -53.85 -14.39 0.22
CA LEU A 11 -52.90 -14.97 -0.75
C LEU A 11 -52.04 -13.89 -1.42
N ASN A 12 -52.62 -12.72 -1.78
CA ASN A 12 -51.87 -11.61 -2.33
C ASN A 12 -50.92 -10.99 -1.30
N LEU A 13 -51.33 -10.91 -0.02
CA LEU A 13 -50.46 -10.39 1.05
C LEU A 13 -49.26 -11.30 1.30
N ILE A 14 -49.46 -12.62 1.29
CA ILE A 14 -48.37 -13.61 1.42
C ILE A 14 -47.44 -13.55 0.20
N PHE A 15 -47.98 -13.40 -1.00
CA PHE A 15 -47.20 -13.28 -2.24
C PHE A 15 -46.36 -11.99 -2.26
N SER A 16 -46.92 -10.87 -1.77
CA SER A 16 -46.17 -9.59 -1.65
C SER A 16 -45.06 -9.66 -0.62
N LEU A 17 -45.22 -10.43 0.47
CA LEU A 17 -44.18 -10.64 1.47
C LEU A 17 -43.02 -11.51 0.99
N MET A 18 -43.26 -12.40 0.01
CA MET A 18 -42.22 -13.24 -0.59
C MET A 18 -41.35 -12.51 -1.61
N LEU A 19 -41.82 -11.38 -2.16
CA LEU A 19 -41.05 -10.58 -3.12
C LEU A 19 -39.97 -9.69 -2.46
N GLY A 20 -39.99 -9.50 -1.15
CA GLY A 20 -39.01 -8.71 -0.41
C GLY A 20 -37.83 -9.49 0.18
N ALA A 21 -37.79 -10.82 0.03
CA ALA A 21 -36.85 -11.67 0.75
C ALA A 21 -35.53 -11.98 0.03
N CYS A 22 -35.25 -11.35 -1.12
CA CYS A 22 -34.07 -11.67 -1.93
C CYS A 22 -33.18 -10.47 -2.24
N SER A 23 -32.98 -9.52 -1.33
CA SER A 23 -31.96 -8.47 -1.53
C SER A 23 -30.55 -9.05 -1.50
N ASP A 24 -30.25 -9.97 -0.60
CA ASP A 24 -28.92 -10.57 -0.45
C ASP A 24 -28.56 -11.54 -1.61
N PHE A 25 -29.56 -12.02 -2.37
CA PHE A 25 -29.32 -12.91 -3.53
C PHE A 25 -28.93 -12.13 -4.80
N LEU A 26 -29.15 -10.82 -4.81
CA LEU A 26 -28.82 -9.92 -5.94
C LEU A 26 -27.56 -9.09 -5.69
N GLU A 27 -26.89 -9.25 -4.58
CA GLU A 27 -25.53 -8.75 -4.45
C GLU A 27 -24.62 -9.57 -5.37
N GLU A 28 -24.23 -8.93 -6.46
CA GLU A 28 -23.31 -9.46 -7.47
C GLU A 28 -21.91 -9.57 -6.83
N SER A 29 -21.71 -10.60 -6.01
CA SER A 29 -20.37 -10.98 -5.58
C SER A 29 -19.73 -11.71 -6.77
N SER A 30 -18.67 -11.14 -7.32
CA SER A 30 -17.82 -11.83 -8.28
C SER A 30 -17.43 -13.19 -7.70
N GLN A 31 -17.76 -14.29 -8.39
CA GLN A 31 -17.51 -15.66 -7.89
C GLN A 31 -16.00 -15.96 -7.75
N ASP A 32 -15.15 -15.09 -8.31
CA ASP A 32 -13.69 -15.21 -8.27
C ASP A 32 -13.01 -14.28 -7.23
N GLU A 33 -13.78 -13.44 -6.50
CA GLU A 33 -13.24 -12.56 -5.48
C GLU A 33 -13.42 -13.15 -4.08
N THR A 34 -12.32 -13.51 -3.45
CA THR A 34 -12.31 -13.89 -2.04
C THR A 34 -12.28 -12.62 -1.18
N ILE A 35 -13.43 -12.30 -0.57
CA ILE A 35 -13.52 -11.18 0.38
C ILE A 35 -12.85 -11.63 1.69
N PRO A 36 -11.78 -10.95 2.16
CA PRO A 36 -11.14 -11.29 3.43
C PRO A 36 -12.11 -11.03 4.59
N THR A 37 -12.27 -12.03 5.46
CA THR A 37 -13.17 -11.97 6.62
C THR A 37 -12.48 -12.27 7.93
N THR A 38 -11.36 -12.99 7.90
CA THR A 38 -10.62 -13.40 9.08
C THR A 38 -9.29 -12.65 9.22
N THR A 39 -8.74 -12.61 10.42
CA THR A 39 -7.39 -12.08 10.65
C THR A 39 -6.32 -12.83 9.85
N THR A 40 -6.54 -14.11 9.56
CA THR A 40 -5.63 -14.88 8.68
C THR A 40 -5.66 -14.35 7.27
N ASP A 41 -6.85 -14.11 6.70
CA ASP A 41 -7.01 -13.61 5.33
C ASP A 41 -6.32 -12.25 5.17
N TYR A 42 -6.51 -11.33 6.12
CA TYR A 42 -5.84 -10.03 6.10
C TYR A 42 -4.31 -10.13 6.26
N SER A 43 -3.82 -11.11 7.03
CA SER A 43 -2.40 -11.40 7.13
C SER A 43 -1.82 -11.91 5.81
N GLU A 44 -2.55 -12.77 5.10
CA GLU A 44 -2.17 -13.28 3.77
C GLU A 44 -2.22 -12.18 2.72
N LEU A 45 -3.18 -11.27 2.80
CA LEU A 45 -3.28 -10.10 1.93
C LEU A 45 -2.02 -9.21 2.05
N LEU A 46 -1.53 -8.94 3.27
CA LEU A 46 -0.25 -8.25 3.47
C LEU A 46 0.93 -9.02 2.85
N MET A 47 0.95 -10.35 2.99
CA MET A 47 1.99 -11.17 2.36
C MET A 47 1.98 -11.06 0.85
N MET A 48 0.79 -11.04 0.25
CA MET A 48 0.64 -10.94 -1.20
C MET A 48 1.13 -9.60 -1.75
N TYR A 49 0.76 -8.48 -1.11
CA TYR A 49 1.10 -7.14 -1.60
C TYR A 49 2.52 -6.69 -1.24
N MET A 50 3.03 -7.07 -0.07
CA MET A 50 4.28 -6.49 0.45
C MET A 50 5.48 -7.42 0.46
N TYR A 51 5.27 -8.72 0.66
CA TYR A 51 6.37 -9.67 0.87
C TYR A 51 6.60 -10.60 -0.32
N LYS A 52 5.68 -10.64 -1.28
CA LYS A 52 5.88 -11.39 -2.50
C LYS A 52 6.90 -10.64 -3.37
N THR A 53 8.07 -11.22 -3.51
CA THR A 53 9.08 -10.69 -4.44
C THR A 53 8.57 -10.77 -5.87
N SER A 54 8.27 -9.63 -6.45
CA SER A 54 8.02 -9.51 -7.88
C SER A 54 9.36 -9.61 -8.62
N LYS A 55 9.38 -10.25 -9.81
CA LYS A 55 10.55 -10.29 -10.70
C LYS A 55 11.00 -8.90 -11.17
N TYR A 56 10.20 -7.87 -10.91
CA TYR A 56 10.36 -6.50 -11.40
C TYR A 56 10.69 -5.48 -10.30
N ASN A 57 11.20 -5.94 -9.15
CA ASN A 57 11.75 -5.02 -8.14
C ASN A 57 13.09 -4.43 -8.63
N TYR A 58 13.05 -3.71 -9.74
CA TYR A 58 14.14 -2.79 -10.07
C TYR A 58 14.05 -1.61 -9.10
N ASN A 59 14.69 -1.77 -7.96
CA ASN A 59 14.82 -0.66 -7.05
C ASN A 59 15.90 0.27 -7.61
N VAL A 60 15.48 1.24 -8.42
CA VAL A 60 16.38 2.25 -9.03
C VAL A 60 17.27 2.92 -7.98
N LEU A 61 16.85 2.97 -6.71
CA LEU A 61 17.65 3.49 -5.62
C LEU A 61 18.99 2.78 -5.44
N TYR A 62 19.10 1.49 -5.79
CA TYR A 62 20.39 0.78 -5.75
C TYR A 62 21.38 1.30 -6.76
N TYR A 63 20.94 1.96 -7.84
CA TYR A 63 21.82 2.54 -8.83
C TYR A 63 22.22 3.97 -8.52
N LEU A 64 21.56 4.59 -7.53
CA LEU A 64 21.88 5.92 -7.02
C LEU A 64 22.79 5.88 -5.79
N ASP A 65 23.27 4.67 -5.45
CA ASP A 65 24.17 4.41 -4.34
C ASP A 65 25.63 4.40 -4.83
N ASP A 66 26.56 4.86 -4.03
CA ASP A 66 28.01 4.85 -4.31
C ASP A 66 28.67 3.50 -3.99
N ASP A 67 27.94 2.53 -3.47
CA ASP A 67 28.41 1.16 -3.28
C ASP A 67 28.49 0.35 -4.59
N LEU A 68 27.95 0.85 -5.70
CA LEU A 68 27.95 0.20 -7.00
C LEU A 68 29.05 0.73 -7.92
N LYS A 69 29.71 -0.20 -8.64
CA LYS A 69 30.64 0.13 -9.69
C LYS A 69 30.20 -0.49 -11.02
N VAL A 70 30.01 0.36 -12.03
CA VAL A 70 29.73 -0.11 -13.40
C VAL A 70 31.05 -0.39 -14.12
N ASN A 71 31.14 -1.57 -14.74
CA ASN A 71 32.25 -1.89 -15.65
C ASN A 71 31.79 -1.66 -17.10
N GLU A 72 32.07 -0.46 -17.61
CA GLU A 72 31.64 -0.01 -18.95
C GLU A 72 32.10 -0.94 -20.08
N SER A 73 33.27 -1.58 -19.95
CA SER A 73 33.81 -2.51 -20.97
C SER A 73 33.02 -3.83 -21.07
N LYS A 74 32.13 -4.09 -20.10
CA LYS A 74 31.28 -5.29 -20.04
C LYS A 74 29.80 -5.00 -20.23
N LEU A 75 29.44 -3.75 -20.49
CA LEU A 75 28.06 -3.43 -20.82
C LEU A 75 27.69 -4.07 -22.16
N PRO A 76 26.52 -4.70 -22.27
CA PRO A 76 26.06 -5.26 -23.54
C PRO A 76 25.93 -4.13 -24.56
N THR A 77 26.49 -4.33 -25.74
CA THR A 77 26.28 -3.46 -26.89
C THR A 77 25.03 -3.92 -27.62
N GLY A 78 23.97 -3.12 -27.58
CA GLY A 78 22.70 -3.40 -28.27
C GLY A 78 21.49 -2.85 -27.54
N ASP A 79 20.33 -2.81 -28.20
CA ASP A 79 19.07 -2.30 -27.70
C ASP A 79 18.46 -3.16 -26.57
N TYR A 80 19.18 -3.33 -25.49
CA TYR A 80 18.63 -3.99 -24.31
C TYR A 80 17.77 -3.00 -23.53
N ILE A 81 16.47 -3.08 -23.76
CA ILE A 81 15.42 -2.27 -23.05
C ILE A 81 15.44 -2.54 -21.53
N TRP A 82 15.98 -3.68 -21.12
CA TRP A 82 16.00 -4.15 -19.73
C TRP A 82 17.41 -4.66 -19.36
N GLY A 83 18.20 -3.82 -18.75
CA GLY A 83 19.52 -4.23 -18.30
C GLY A 83 20.37 -3.08 -17.77
N PRO A 84 21.60 -3.33 -17.37
CA PRO A 84 22.51 -2.30 -16.84
C PRO A 84 22.71 -1.10 -17.78
N ALA A 85 22.64 -1.32 -19.12
CA ALA A 85 22.77 -0.25 -20.11
C ALA A 85 21.60 0.74 -20.05
N ALA A 86 20.37 0.27 -19.78
CA ALA A 86 19.19 1.13 -19.64
C ALA A 86 19.26 2.00 -18.38
N LEU A 87 20.02 1.60 -17.38
CA LEU A 87 20.12 2.27 -16.08
C LEU A 87 21.39 3.13 -15.94
N ILE A 88 22.20 3.23 -17.00
CA ILE A 88 23.45 4.02 -16.95
C ILE A 88 23.17 5.50 -16.64
N ARG A 89 22.06 6.04 -17.15
CA ARG A 89 21.64 7.41 -16.87
C ARG A 89 21.30 7.61 -15.41
N THR A 90 20.59 6.65 -14.80
CA THR A 90 20.29 6.62 -13.37
C THR A 90 21.57 6.54 -12.57
N PHE A 91 22.47 5.61 -12.91
CA PHE A 91 23.73 5.43 -12.23
C PHE A 91 24.65 6.67 -12.32
N THR A 92 24.59 7.41 -13.43
CA THR A 92 25.39 8.63 -13.65
C THR A 92 24.64 9.92 -13.26
N TRP A 93 23.50 9.83 -12.59
CA TRP A 93 22.69 10.97 -12.11
C TRP A 93 22.33 11.98 -13.22
N GLN A 94 22.02 11.50 -14.43
CA GLN A 94 21.66 12.37 -15.53
C GLN A 94 20.26 12.99 -15.30
N PRO A 95 20.02 14.25 -15.74
CA PRO A 95 18.70 14.89 -15.61
C PRO A 95 17.55 14.11 -16.22
N ASP A 96 17.82 13.32 -17.27
CA ASP A 96 16.89 12.50 -18.01
C ASP A 96 16.92 11.01 -17.59
N MET A 97 17.37 10.74 -16.36
CA MET A 97 17.53 9.36 -15.84
C MET A 97 16.23 8.55 -15.83
N TRP A 98 15.09 9.20 -15.92
CA TRP A 98 13.78 8.56 -16.00
C TRP A 98 13.28 8.37 -17.44
N GLU A 99 14.06 8.77 -18.43
CA GLU A 99 13.72 8.62 -19.84
C GLU A 99 14.58 7.53 -20.47
N LEU A 100 13.95 6.49 -21.04
CA LEU A 100 14.62 5.52 -21.87
C LEU A 100 14.63 6.01 -23.34
N GLU A 101 15.64 5.61 -24.11
CA GLU A 101 15.81 6.01 -25.53
C GLU A 101 14.60 5.69 -26.41
N ASN A 102 13.79 4.71 -26.03
CA ASN A 102 12.56 4.32 -26.73
C ASN A 102 11.29 4.99 -26.20
N GLY A 103 11.41 5.99 -25.30
CA GLY A 103 10.29 6.68 -24.69
C GLY A 103 9.58 5.87 -23.57
N ALA A 104 10.06 4.67 -23.23
CA ALA A 104 9.59 3.97 -22.05
C ALA A 104 10.23 4.62 -20.81
N SER A 105 9.46 4.78 -19.75
CA SER A 105 10.00 5.16 -18.44
C SER A 105 10.54 3.93 -17.74
N PRO A 106 11.73 3.96 -17.11
CA PRO A 106 12.10 2.91 -16.18
C PRO A 106 11.02 2.82 -15.09
N ASP A 107 10.76 1.62 -14.60
CA ASP A 107 9.90 1.46 -13.43
C ASP A 107 10.60 2.13 -12.25
N ASP A 108 10.16 3.36 -11.94
CA ASP A 108 10.65 4.16 -10.82
C ASP A 108 10.10 3.67 -9.48
N GLY A 109 9.27 2.64 -9.50
CA GLY A 109 8.61 2.10 -8.32
C GLY A 109 7.43 2.94 -7.81
N TYR A 110 7.01 4.00 -8.52
CA TYR A 110 5.89 4.84 -8.11
C TYR A 110 4.58 4.09 -8.17
N GLU A 111 4.22 3.56 -9.34
CA GLU A 111 3.00 2.79 -9.55
C GLU A 111 2.97 1.54 -8.66
N TYR A 112 4.09 0.83 -8.60
CA TYR A 112 4.23 -0.35 -7.75
C TYR A 112 4.00 -0.02 -6.28
N THR A 113 4.58 1.06 -5.76
CA THR A 113 4.38 1.47 -4.36
C THR A 113 2.92 1.84 -4.08
N TYR A 114 2.23 2.53 -5.00
CA TYR A 114 0.80 2.82 -4.82
C TYR A 114 -0.07 1.57 -4.90
N THR A 115 0.27 0.60 -5.71
CA THR A 115 -0.38 -0.73 -5.71
C THR A 115 -0.23 -1.42 -4.35
N GLN A 116 0.97 -1.35 -3.77
CA GLN A 116 1.21 -1.85 -2.41
C GLN A 116 0.38 -1.08 -1.37
N ILE A 117 0.39 0.25 -1.41
CA ILE A 117 -0.38 1.11 -0.50
C ILE A 117 -1.88 0.82 -0.62
N MET A 118 -2.40 0.56 -1.82
CA MET A 118 -3.81 0.18 -2.02
C MET A 118 -4.13 -1.12 -1.28
N GLY A 119 -3.32 -2.15 -1.43
CA GLY A 119 -3.50 -3.41 -0.71
C GLY A 119 -3.38 -3.26 0.81
N ILE A 120 -2.44 -2.44 1.29
CA ILE A 120 -2.28 -2.13 2.71
C ILE A 120 -3.51 -1.40 3.24
N ASN A 121 -4.04 -0.42 2.49
CA ASN A 121 -5.24 0.30 2.89
C ASN A 121 -6.46 -0.64 2.96
N ALA A 122 -6.60 -1.61 2.04
CA ALA A 122 -7.66 -2.61 2.13
C ALA A 122 -7.58 -3.42 3.44
N VAL A 123 -6.36 -3.72 3.91
CA VAL A 123 -6.17 -4.34 5.23
C VAL A 123 -6.57 -3.39 6.35
N LEU A 124 -6.15 -2.13 6.31
CA LEU A 124 -6.45 -1.14 7.35
C LEU A 124 -7.95 -0.82 7.45
N ASP A 125 -8.64 -0.79 6.29
CA ASP A 125 -10.07 -0.52 6.21
C ASP A 125 -10.91 -1.68 6.80
N GLY A 126 -10.45 -2.94 6.69
CA GLY A 126 -11.27 -4.10 7.07
C GLY A 126 -10.80 -4.90 8.29
N VAL A 127 -9.54 -4.80 8.70
CA VAL A 127 -9.00 -5.66 9.78
C VAL A 127 -9.66 -5.45 11.14
N GLY A 128 -10.26 -4.26 11.37
CA GLY A 128 -10.96 -3.92 12.62
C GLY A 128 -12.13 -4.85 12.91
N ASP A 129 -12.86 -5.24 11.86
CA ASP A 129 -14.07 -6.09 11.93
C ASP A 129 -13.77 -7.57 11.65
N ALA A 130 -12.51 -7.94 11.40
CA ALA A 130 -12.10 -9.29 11.06
C ALA A 130 -12.40 -10.29 12.20
N VAL A 131 -12.86 -11.48 11.81
CA VAL A 131 -13.02 -12.61 12.74
C VAL A 131 -11.64 -13.06 13.23
N GLY A 132 -11.41 -13.00 14.55
CA GLY A 132 -10.15 -13.36 15.18
C GLY A 132 -10.00 -12.70 16.54
N THR A 133 -8.81 -12.83 17.15
CA THR A 133 -8.55 -12.19 18.44
C THR A 133 -8.23 -10.69 18.28
N GLN A 134 -8.52 -9.90 19.30
CA GLN A 134 -8.12 -8.48 19.31
C GLN A 134 -6.61 -8.32 19.14
N ARG A 135 -5.84 -9.21 19.73
CA ARG A 135 -4.39 -9.26 19.58
C ARG A 135 -3.96 -9.44 18.13
N ASP A 136 -4.60 -10.34 17.39
CA ASP A 136 -4.26 -10.58 15.98
C ASP A 136 -4.64 -9.38 15.11
N ARG A 137 -5.82 -8.78 15.35
CA ARG A 137 -6.21 -7.53 14.69
C ARG A 137 -5.21 -6.41 14.93
N ASP A 138 -4.82 -6.20 16.19
CA ASP A 138 -3.85 -5.17 16.57
C ASP A 138 -2.48 -5.39 15.90
N LEU A 139 -2.00 -6.64 15.85
CA LEU A 139 -0.72 -6.98 15.24
C LEU A 139 -0.71 -6.81 13.71
N ILE A 140 -1.80 -7.17 13.04
CA ILE A 140 -1.93 -6.99 11.58
C ILE A 140 -2.05 -5.51 11.25
N ARG A 141 -2.84 -4.76 12.03
CA ARG A 141 -2.96 -3.30 11.89
C ARG A 141 -1.61 -2.62 12.08
N ALA A 142 -0.84 -2.98 13.10
CA ALA A 142 0.49 -2.43 13.35
C ALA A 142 1.45 -2.68 12.18
N GLU A 143 1.42 -3.90 11.64
CA GLU A 143 2.23 -4.26 10.49
C GLU A 143 1.82 -3.47 9.23
N ALA A 144 0.53 -3.35 8.97
CA ALA A 144 -0.01 -2.58 7.85
C ALA A 144 0.37 -1.09 7.93
N LEU A 145 0.23 -0.46 9.10
CA LEU A 145 0.63 0.93 9.33
C LEU A 145 2.13 1.13 9.07
N GLY A 146 2.98 0.28 9.65
CA GLY A 146 4.43 0.38 9.43
C GLY A 146 4.84 0.19 7.97
N LEU A 147 4.17 -0.71 7.23
CA LEU A 147 4.40 -0.92 5.81
C LEU A 147 3.91 0.25 4.95
N ARG A 148 2.78 0.87 5.31
CA ARG A 148 2.28 2.08 4.64
C ARG A 148 3.24 3.25 4.82
N ALA A 149 3.70 3.46 6.03
CA ALA A 149 4.70 4.47 6.36
C ALA A 149 6.01 4.26 5.56
N PHE A 150 6.49 3.02 5.47
CA PHE A 150 7.67 2.69 4.67
C PHE A 150 7.46 2.99 3.18
N GLY A 151 6.29 2.67 2.62
CA GLY A 151 5.93 3.01 1.24
C GLY A 151 5.98 4.52 1.01
N TYR A 152 5.31 5.30 1.85
CA TYR A 152 5.32 6.77 1.75
C TYR A 152 6.71 7.37 1.97
N PHE A 153 7.49 6.85 2.91
CA PHE A 153 8.86 7.32 3.13
C PHE A 153 9.72 7.15 1.89
N ARG A 154 9.60 6.01 1.17
CA ARG A 154 10.33 5.80 -0.08
C ARG A 154 9.95 6.81 -1.15
N ILE A 155 8.66 6.93 -1.46
CA ILE A 155 8.23 7.76 -2.60
C ILE A 155 8.33 9.26 -2.32
N VAL A 156 8.16 9.72 -1.08
CA VAL A 156 8.33 11.15 -0.78
C VAL A 156 9.79 11.58 -0.92
N ASN A 157 10.75 10.71 -0.57
CA ASN A 157 12.17 11.00 -0.73
C ASN A 157 12.66 10.88 -2.18
N MET A 158 11.92 10.15 -3.05
CA MET A 158 12.23 10.06 -4.48
C MET A 158 11.62 11.20 -5.28
N PHE A 159 10.41 11.65 -4.94
CA PHE A 159 9.59 12.55 -5.76
C PHE A 159 9.26 13.88 -5.09
N GLY A 160 9.63 14.07 -3.84
CA GLY A 160 9.52 15.32 -3.11
C GLY A 160 10.89 16.00 -2.91
N GLU A 161 10.85 17.25 -2.47
CA GLU A 161 12.06 17.90 -1.99
C GLU A 161 12.48 17.36 -0.61
N PRO A 162 13.78 17.47 -0.21
CA PRO A 162 14.18 17.11 1.14
C PRO A 162 13.40 17.92 2.19
N TYR A 163 12.96 17.23 3.27
CA TYR A 163 12.11 17.85 4.29
C TYR A 163 12.69 19.13 4.89
N ASN A 164 13.96 19.10 5.26
CA ASN A 164 14.67 20.23 5.86
C ASN A 164 15.00 21.35 4.86
N TYR A 165 14.93 21.10 3.56
CA TYR A 165 15.13 22.11 2.52
C TYR A 165 13.83 22.87 2.23
N ASN A 166 12.72 22.16 1.96
CA ASN A 166 11.44 22.79 1.66
C ASN A 166 10.25 21.86 1.97
N LYS A 167 9.90 21.76 3.23
CA LYS A 167 8.78 20.91 3.66
C LYS A 167 7.40 21.37 3.16
N LYS A 168 7.28 22.58 2.63
CA LYS A 168 6.05 23.11 2.01
C LYS A 168 5.94 22.79 0.52
N ALA A 169 7.01 22.27 -0.10
CA ALA A 169 6.94 21.80 -1.48
C ALA A 169 5.96 20.65 -1.64
N LEU A 170 5.48 20.43 -2.88
CA LEU A 170 4.63 19.30 -3.19
C LEU A 170 5.42 17.99 -3.08
N GLY A 171 4.96 17.13 -2.20
CA GLY A 171 5.41 15.76 -2.03
C GLY A 171 4.69 14.78 -2.96
N VAL A 172 3.95 13.83 -2.39
CA VAL A 172 3.21 12.81 -3.12
C VAL A 172 1.74 12.77 -2.65
N PRO A 173 0.80 12.24 -3.46
CA PRO A 173 -0.59 12.08 -3.03
C PRO A 173 -0.72 11.15 -1.81
N LEU A 174 -1.42 11.58 -0.78
CA LEU A 174 -1.79 10.73 0.35
C LEU A 174 -3.10 10.00 0.07
N LYS A 175 -3.02 8.71 -0.21
CA LYS A 175 -4.17 7.81 -0.31
C LYS A 175 -4.23 6.93 0.93
N LEU A 176 -5.21 7.17 1.79
CA LEU A 176 -5.29 6.54 3.12
C LEU A 176 -6.39 5.48 3.24
N THR A 177 -7.17 5.26 2.19
CA THR A 177 -8.21 4.23 2.09
C THR A 177 -8.08 3.45 0.79
N ALA A 178 -8.65 2.24 0.72
CA ALA A 178 -8.68 1.44 -0.51
C ALA A 178 -9.71 1.95 -1.53
N ALA A 179 -10.69 2.76 -1.12
CA ALA A 179 -11.77 3.23 -1.96
C ALA A 179 -11.26 3.90 -3.25
N LEU A 180 -11.90 3.61 -4.38
CA LEU A 180 -11.58 4.25 -5.65
C LEU A 180 -11.93 5.73 -5.63
N VAL A 181 -11.08 6.55 -6.25
CA VAL A 181 -11.27 7.99 -6.36
C VAL A 181 -11.30 8.36 -7.85
N GLU A 182 -12.46 8.79 -8.33
CA GLU A 182 -12.69 9.05 -9.76
C GLU A 182 -11.86 10.23 -10.32
N ASN A 183 -11.64 11.27 -9.52
CA ASN A 183 -11.02 12.53 -9.97
C ASN A 183 -9.52 12.63 -9.62
N GLY A 184 -8.89 11.52 -9.24
CA GLY A 184 -7.50 11.52 -8.78
C GLY A 184 -7.33 12.18 -7.40
N ILE A 185 -6.09 12.16 -6.89
CA ILE A 185 -5.74 12.73 -5.58
C ILE A 185 -4.62 13.75 -5.81
N ALA A 186 -4.83 14.98 -5.33
CA ALA A 186 -3.80 16.01 -5.40
C ALA A 186 -2.55 15.62 -4.57
N ARG A 187 -1.40 16.11 -4.99
CA ARG A 187 -0.17 15.95 -4.21
C ARG A 187 -0.29 16.70 -2.89
N SER A 188 0.02 16.03 -1.81
CA SER A 188 0.20 16.64 -0.49
C SER A 188 1.58 17.28 -0.38
N THR A 189 1.76 18.19 0.56
CA THR A 189 3.09 18.74 0.86
C THR A 189 4.00 17.67 1.46
N VAL A 190 5.30 17.86 1.37
CA VAL A 190 6.30 17.00 2.02
C VAL A 190 6.01 16.88 3.52
N GLU A 191 5.68 18.00 4.19
CA GLU A 191 5.34 18.04 5.62
C GLU A 191 4.11 17.18 5.95
N GLU A 192 3.04 17.26 5.14
CA GLU A 192 1.84 16.44 5.35
C GLU A 192 2.14 14.95 5.20
N VAL A 193 2.99 14.58 4.22
CA VAL A 193 3.39 13.20 4.03
C VAL A 193 4.23 12.68 5.19
N TYR A 194 5.20 13.45 5.68
CA TYR A 194 6.01 13.06 6.83
C TYR A 194 5.19 12.97 8.11
N ASN A 195 4.24 13.89 8.33
CA ASN A 195 3.32 13.82 9.45
C ASN A 195 2.50 12.53 9.44
N GLN A 196 2.04 12.09 8.26
CA GLN A 196 1.33 10.80 8.12
C GLN A 196 2.26 9.61 8.39
N ILE A 197 3.51 9.65 7.89
CA ILE A 197 4.51 8.61 8.16
C ILE A 197 4.75 8.46 9.67
N VAL A 198 4.95 9.56 10.37
CA VAL A 198 5.17 9.56 11.83
C VAL A 198 3.93 9.04 12.56
N ALA A 199 2.74 9.51 12.21
CA ALA A 199 1.50 9.06 12.83
C ALA A 199 1.28 7.55 12.68
N ASP A 200 1.51 7.00 11.48
CA ASP A 200 1.41 5.57 11.22
C ASP A 200 2.43 4.76 12.05
N LEU A 201 3.68 5.23 12.10
CA LEU A 201 4.75 4.54 12.83
C LEU A 201 4.55 4.61 14.36
N GLU A 202 4.09 5.73 14.89
CA GLU A 202 3.79 5.86 16.33
C GLU A 202 2.64 4.95 16.75
N GLU A 203 1.56 4.86 15.96
CA GLU A 203 0.46 3.95 16.23
C GLU A 203 0.94 2.49 16.14
N ALA A 204 1.71 2.15 15.11
CA ALA A 204 2.28 0.81 14.95
C ALA A 204 3.19 0.42 16.13
N SER A 205 4.07 1.32 16.59
CA SER A 205 4.96 1.10 17.74
C SER A 205 4.15 0.82 19.01
N LYS A 206 3.11 1.64 19.30
CA LYS A 206 2.21 1.44 20.46
C LYS A 206 1.52 0.07 20.42
N LEU A 207 1.04 -0.36 19.25
CA LEU A 207 0.37 -1.65 19.09
C LEU A 207 1.33 -2.83 19.25
N PHE A 208 2.55 -2.75 18.70
CA PHE A 208 3.57 -3.77 18.92
C PHE A 208 4.06 -3.82 20.37
N ALA A 209 4.18 -2.69 21.06
CA ALA A 209 4.53 -2.63 22.47
C ALA A 209 3.46 -3.30 23.35
N LYS A 210 2.17 -3.09 23.03
CA LYS A 210 1.04 -3.76 23.70
C LYS A 210 1.05 -5.27 23.52
N HIS A 211 1.58 -5.76 22.39
CA HIS A 211 1.61 -7.17 22.06
C HIS A 211 3.01 -7.64 21.65
N PRO A 212 3.97 -7.64 22.60
CA PRO A 212 5.34 -8.03 22.28
C PRO A 212 5.37 -9.47 21.77
N LYS A 213 5.82 -9.62 20.52
CA LYS A 213 6.02 -10.91 19.87
C LYS A 213 7.17 -10.80 18.88
N THR A 214 8.09 -11.71 18.97
CA THR A 214 9.09 -11.90 17.93
C THR A 214 8.40 -12.52 16.71
N ARG A 215 8.26 -11.76 15.64
CA ARG A 215 7.86 -12.31 14.33
C ARG A 215 9.08 -12.87 13.62
N GLY A 216 8.84 -13.71 12.59
CA GLY A 216 9.92 -14.21 11.74
C GLY A 216 10.71 -13.06 11.11
N ASN A 217 11.98 -13.28 10.80
CA ASN A 217 12.96 -12.26 10.43
C ASN A 217 12.63 -11.48 9.13
N TYR A 218 11.64 -11.95 8.36
CA TYR A 218 11.24 -11.36 7.07
C TYR A 218 9.94 -10.53 7.13
N ARG A 219 9.27 -10.47 8.30
CA ARG A 219 8.07 -9.63 8.48
C ARG A 219 8.38 -8.45 9.39
N LEU A 220 7.77 -7.31 9.09
CA LEU A 220 7.88 -6.10 9.89
C LEU A 220 7.42 -6.36 11.33
N ASN A 221 8.18 -5.85 12.29
CA ASN A 221 7.96 -5.99 13.72
C ASN A 221 8.21 -4.67 14.45
N GLY A 222 8.01 -4.65 15.79
CA GLY A 222 8.16 -3.43 16.59
C GLY A 222 9.54 -2.79 16.45
N THR A 223 10.62 -3.58 16.51
CA THR A 223 11.98 -3.05 16.34
C THR A 223 12.18 -2.37 14.98
N THR A 224 11.65 -2.97 13.91
CA THR A 224 11.73 -2.37 12.58
C THR A 224 10.94 -1.07 12.51
N VAL A 225 9.76 -1.01 13.13
CA VAL A 225 8.94 0.22 13.21
C VAL A 225 9.69 1.32 13.95
N ASP A 226 10.31 1.01 15.10
CA ASP A 226 11.04 1.99 15.89
C ASP A 226 12.28 2.51 15.15
N ILE A 227 12.98 1.66 14.39
CA ILE A 227 14.08 2.08 13.51
C ILE A 227 13.59 3.00 12.38
N LEU A 228 12.44 2.69 11.77
CA LEU A 228 11.86 3.54 10.73
C LEU A 228 11.40 4.88 11.28
N LEU A 229 10.82 4.89 12.48
CA LEU A 229 10.40 6.11 13.17
C LEU A 229 11.62 7.00 13.50
N ALA A 230 12.67 6.41 14.07
CA ALA A 230 13.92 7.11 14.31
C ALA A 230 14.53 7.69 13.03
N ARG A 231 14.46 6.94 11.91
CA ARG A 231 14.92 7.43 10.60
C ARG A 231 14.05 8.58 10.10
N ALA A 232 12.72 8.52 10.25
CA ALA A 232 11.84 9.60 9.85
C ALA A 232 12.18 10.89 10.61
N TYR A 233 12.33 10.84 11.93
CA TYR A 233 12.74 11.98 12.74
C TYR A 233 14.14 12.51 12.38
N LEU A 234 15.08 11.62 12.06
CA LEU A 234 16.42 12.02 11.60
C LEU A 234 16.33 12.86 10.30
N TYR A 235 15.48 12.44 9.34
CA TYR A 235 15.28 13.18 8.09
C TYR A 235 14.54 14.51 8.29
N MET A 236 13.72 14.61 9.34
CA MET A 236 13.04 15.84 9.74
C MET A 236 13.94 16.76 10.57
N GLU A 237 15.12 16.31 11.00
CA GLU A 237 16.01 16.97 11.97
C GLU A 237 15.32 17.21 13.34
N GLU A 238 14.37 16.38 13.70
CA GLU A 238 13.67 16.39 14.99
C GLU A 238 14.25 15.26 15.88
N TYR A 239 15.19 15.61 16.77
CA TYR A 239 15.90 14.66 17.65
C TYR A 239 15.39 14.71 19.08
#